data_7c00766628d8068fa329b571b4916be5
#
_entry.id   7c00766628d8068fa329b571b4916be5
#
_cell.length_a   1.000
_cell.length_b   1.000
_cell.length_c   1.000
_cell.angle_alpha   90.00
_cell.angle_beta   90.00
_cell.angle_gamma   90.00
#
_symmetry.space_group_name_H-M   'P 1'
#
loop_
_entity.id
_entity.type
_entity.pdbx_description
1 polymer ?
#
loop_
_entity_poly.entity_id
_entity_poly.type
_entity_poly.pdbx_seq_one_letter_code
_entity_poly.pdbx_strand_id
1 'polypeptide(L)'
;MSLYKKNRRKVSKNRKNASGHNTGRSSTKKSRSVKSNSLKQKMKKKRIRITAVAGLAVLLILTIILVVRSCIGERNQFVETDASQPDIDVQLLDVNPYSRPGIESEGVKGVVIHYTANPGSTAQDNRDYFNGLQYSGQTEASSNFIVGLDGEIIQCVPTWEIAYASNERNADTVSIEV
;
A
#
# COMPACT_ATOMS: atom_id res chain seq x y z
N MET A 1 -9.90 -40.15 -39.14
CA MET A 1 -9.16 -40.29 -40.39
C MET A 1 -7.69 -40.05 -40.07
N SER A 2 -6.98 -41.13 -39.93
CA SER A 2 -6.04 -41.74 -40.87
C SER A 2 -4.68 -41.00 -40.85
N LEU A 3 -3.51 -41.59 -40.67
CA LEU A 3 -2.84 -42.90 -40.65
C LEU A 3 -1.36 -42.59 -40.32
N TYR A 4 -0.69 -43.23 -39.37
CA TYR A 4 0.17 -44.42 -39.54
C TYR A 4 1.30 -44.32 -40.56
N LYS A 5 2.57 -44.41 -40.05
CA LYS A 5 3.65 -45.30 -40.58
C LYS A 5 4.92 -45.20 -39.71
N LYS A 6 5.18 -46.21 -39.09
CA LYS A 6 6.22 -47.17 -38.72
C LYS A 6 7.26 -47.37 -39.81
N ASN A 7 8.57 -47.28 -39.48
CA ASN A 7 9.57 -48.01 -40.20
C ASN A 7 10.73 -48.49 -39.28
N ARG A 8 10.82 -49.81 -39.19
CA ARG A 8 11.94 -50.59 -38.67
C ARG A 8 12.87 -50.96 -39.83
N ARG A 9 14.18 -51.04 -39.56
CA ARG A 9 15.18 -51.97 -40.19
C ARG A 9 16.40 -51.96 -39.29
N LYS A 10 16.68 -52.99 -38.54
CA LYS A 10 17.37 -54.30 -38.75
C LYS A 10 18.82 -54.16 -39.30
N VAL A 11 19.77 -54.46 -38.41
CA VAL A 11 20.72 -55.61 -38.35
C VAL A 11 21.89 -55.54 -39.28
N SER A 12 23.11 -55.58 -38.74
CA SER A 12 24.14 -56.56 -39.17
C SER A 12 25.27 -56.66 -38.12
N LYS A 13 25.52 -57.91 -37.73
CA LYS A 13 26.69 -58.39 -36.99
C LYS A 13 27.92 -58.36 -37.84
N ASN A 14 29.10 -58.07 -37.31
CA ASN A 14 30.29 -58.80 -37.71
C ASN A 14 31.30 -58.91 -36.56
N ARG A 15 31.61 -60.15 -36.23
CA ARG A 15 32.75 -60.59 -35.37
C ARG A 15 33.99 -60.58 -36.20
N LYS A 16 35.12 -60.15 -35.63
CA LYS A 16 36.41 -60.85 -35.80
C LYS A 16 37.37 -60.54 -34.64
N ASN A 17 37.91 -61.61 -34.09
CA ASN A 17 38.97 -61.71 -33.08
C ASN A 17 40.30 -61.18 -33.60
N ALA A 18 41.13 -60.63 -32.71
CA ALA A 18 42.52 -60.95 -32.55
C ALA A 18 43.15 -60.32 -31.33
N SER A 19 43.61 -61.13 -30.49
CA SER A 19 44.79 -61.26 -29.65
C SER A 19 45.82 -60.11 -29.68
N GLY A 20 46.26 -59.67 -28.43
CA GLY A 20 47.64 -59.19 -28.36
C GLY A 20 47.88 -58.08 -27.30
N HIS A 21 48.40 -58.49 -26.19
CA HIS A 21 49.45 -57.84 -25.38
C HIS A 21 49.11 -56.79 -24.35
N ASN A 22 49.31 -57.20 -23.19
CA ASN A 22 49.22 -56.51 -21.89
C ASN A 22 50.53 -55.73 -21.62
N THR A 23 50.46 -54.41 -21.57
CA THR A 23 51.36 -53.54 -20.76
C THR A 23 50.81 -52.13 -20.67
N GLY A 24 50.67 -51.60 -19.48
CA GLY A 24 50.36 -50.15 -19.28
C GLY A 24 49.21 -49.81 -18.39
N ARG A 25 49.01 -50.48 -17.28
CA ARG A 25 47.89 -50.19 -16.35
C ARG A 25 48.38 -49.55 -15.04
N SER A 26 49.07 -48.41 -15.10
CA SER A 26 49.43 -47.68 -13.85
C SER A 26 49.29 -46.16 -13.92
N SER A 27 49.22 -45.48 -15.05
CA SER A 27 49.23 -44.02 -15.10
C SER A 27 47.87 -43.37 -15.15
N THR A 28 46.81 -44.06 -15.56
CA THR A 28 45.47 -43.50 -15.77
C THR A 28 44.65 -43.38 -14.48
N LYS A 29 44.92 -44.12 -13.43
CA LYS A 29 44.22 -44.04 -12.15
C LYS A 29 44.59 -42.77 -11.34
N LYS A 30 45.86 -42.31 -11.41
CA LYS A 30 46.34 -41.16 -10.63
C LYS A 30 45.79 -39.82 -11.19
N SER A 31 45.68 -39.70 -12.53
CA SER A 31 45.15 -38.49 -13.17
C SER A 31 43.63 -38.33 -13.02
N ARG A 32 42.86 -39.41 -12.96
CA ARG A 32 41.41 -39.35 -12.68
C ARG A 32 41.10 -38.94 -11.23
N SER A 33 41.88 -39.38 -10.26
CA SER A 33 41.72 -39.02 -8.86
C SER A 33 41.99 -37.53 -8.61
N VAL A 34 43.01 -36.96 -9.19
CA VAL A 34 43.36 -35.53 -9.07
C VAL A 34 42.30 -34.64 -9.72
N LYS A 35 41.76 -34.99 -10.91
CA LYS A 35 40.65 -34.24 -11.54
C LYS A 35 39.35 -34.30 -10.72
N SER A 36 39.01 -35.44 -10.12
CA SER A 36 37.83 -35.59 -9.27
C SER A 36 37.91 -34.70 -7.99
N ASN A 37 39.07 -34.65 -7.39
CA ASN A 37 39.25 -33.82 -6.18
C ASN A 37 39.22 -32.31 -6.50
N SER A 38 39.77 -31.89 -7.63
CA SER A 38 39.71 -30.47 -8.05
C SER A 38 38.27 -30.02 -8.37
N LEU A 39 37.46 -30.88 -8.99
CA LEU A 39 36.05 -30.63 -9.29
C LEU A 39 35.22 -30.56 -7.99
N LYS A 40 35.46 -31.46 -7.02
CA LYS A 40 34.79 -31.42 -5.70
C LYS A 40 35.13 -30.14 -4.93
N GLN A 41 36.38 -29.69 -5.00
CA GLN A 41 36.79 -28.41 -4.36
C GLN A 41 36.14 -27.19 -5.05
N LYS A 42 36.08 -27.19 -6.40
CA LYS A 42 35.38 -26.10 -7.11
C LYS A 42 33.89 -26.05 -6.77
N MET A 43 33.22 -27.20 -6.71
CA MET A 43 31.81 -27.27 -6.31
C MET A 43 31.59 -26.86 -4.85
N LYS A 44 32.49 -27.22 -3.92
CA LYS A 44 32.43 -26.80 -2.52
C LYS A 44 32.57 -25.29 -2.39
N LYS A 45 33.53 -24.67 -3.11
CA LYS A 45 33.70 -23.19 -3.14
C LYS A 45 32.48 -22.49 -3.76
N LYS A 46 31.88 -23.07 -4.82
CA LYS A 46 30.65 -22.51 -5.44
C LYS A 46 29.46 -22.57 -4.49
N ARG A 47 29.27 -23.70 -3.79
CA ARG A 47 28.22 -23.83 -2.77
C ARG A 47 28.38 -22.83 -1.63
N ILE A 48 29.60 -22.67 -1.09
CA ILE A 48 29.89 -21.69 -0.02
C ILE A 48 29.58 -20.26 -0.51
N ARG A 49 29.91 -19.91 -1.73
CA ARG A 49 29.58 -18.58 -2.30
C ARG A 49 28.07 -18.38 -2.42
N ILE A 50 27.34 -19.38 -2.90
CA ILE A 50 25.87 -19.32 -3.04
C ILE A 50 25.21 -19.18 -1.67
N THR A 51 25.65 -19.95 -0.66
CA THR A 51 25.09 -19.84 0.70
C THR A 51 25.41 -18.49 1.34
N ALA A 52 26.61 -17.95 1.12
CA ALA A 52 26.98 -16.62 1.60
C ALA A 52 26.13 -15.51 0.97
N VAL A 53 25.93 -15.56 -0.35
CA VAL A 53 25.08 -14.59 -1.06
C VAL A 53 23.61 -14.70 -0.62
N ALA A 54 23.09 -15.92 -0.46
CA ALA A 54 21.74 -16.14 0.04
C ALA A 54 21.58 -15.63 1.50
N GLY A 55 22.57 -15.85 2.36
CA GLY A 55 22.58 -15.31 3.72
C GLY A 55 22.56 -13.78 3.76
N LEU A 56 23.40 -13.13 2.91
CA LEU A 56 23.40 -11.67 2.75
C LEU A 56 22.05 -11.13 2.27
N ALA A 57 21.42 -11.79 1.29
CA ALA A 57 20.12 -11.40 0.78
C ALA A 57 19.02 -11.47 1.87
N VAL A 58 19.00 -12.55 2.66
CA VAL A 58 18.07 -12.69 3.78
C VAL A 58 18.29 -11.60 4.84
N LEU A 59 19.54 -11.29 5.16
CA LEU A 59 19.89 -10.25 6.12
C LEU A 59 19.42 -8.86 5.62
N LEU A 60 19.55 -8.59 4.35
CA LEU A 60 19.12 -7.35 3.71
C LEU A 60 17.58 -7.24 3.70
N ILE A 61 16.86 -8.32 3.46
CA ILE A 61 15.40 -8.35 3.56
C ILE A 61 14.94 -8.09 4.99
N LEU A 62 15.59 -8.72 5.98
CA LEU A 62 15.26 -8.50 7.39
C LEU A 62 15.50 -7.05 7.82
N THR A 63 16.60 -6.41 7.37
CA THR A 63 16.85 -5.00 7.67
C THR A 63 15.82 -4.09 7.03
N ILE A 64 15.41 -4.36 5.79
CA ILE A 64 14.32 -3.61 5.12
C ILE A 64 13.01 -3.76 5.90
N ILE A 65 12.66 -4.98 6.32
CA ILE A 65 11.45 -5.22 7.12
C ILE A 65 11.49 -4.46 8.45
N LEU A 66 12.65 -4.44 9.13
CA LEU A 66 12.81 -3.69 10.37
C LEU A 66 12.68 -2.19 10.17
N VAL A 67 13.30 -1.63 9.11
CA VAL A 67 13.18 -0.21 8.76
C VAL A 67 11.73 0.15 8.42
N VAL A 68 11.07 -0.67 7.61
CA VAL A 68 9.65 -0.44 7.24
C VAL A 68 8.76 -0.51 8.47
N ARG A 69 8.97 -1.47 9.36
CA ARG A 69 8.20 -1.55 10.62
C ARG A 69 8.45 -0.35 11.55
N SER A 70 9.69 0.13 11.63
CA SER A 70 10.02 1.34 12.38
C SER A 70 9.31 2.57 11.81
N CYS A 71 9.35 2.76 10.49
CA CYS A 71 8.65 3.87 9.83
C CYS A 71 7.11 3.78 9.92
N ILE A 72 6.54 2.57 9.95
CA ILE A 72 5.09 2.38 10.13
C ILE A 72 4.69 2.58 11.58
N GLY A 73 5.54 2.16 12.53
CA GLY A 73 5.29 2.33 13.96
C GLY A 73 5.20 3.81 14.38
N GLU A 74 6.02 4.68 13.78
CA GLU A 74 5.98 6.11 14.07
C GLU A 74 4.74 6.83 13.50
N ARG A 75 4.11 6.29 12.44
CA ARG A 75 2.89 6.89 11.86
C ARG A 75 1.62 6.59 12.65
N ASN A 76 1.63 5.60 13.52
CA ASN A 76 0.46 5.18 14.28
C ASN A 76 0.56 5.46 15.77
N GLN A 77 1.46 6.32 16.22
CA GLN A 77 1.28 6.94 17.53
C GLN A 77 0.15 7.95 17.39
N PHE A 78 -1.11 7.49 17.51
CA PHE A 78 -2.13 8.30 18.11
C PHE A 78 -1.54 8.77 19.43
N VAL A 79 -1.20 10.05 19.52
CA VAL A 79 -1.03 10.70 20.79
C VAL A 79 -2.41 10.59 21.41
N GLU A 80 -2.58 9.66 22.34
CA GLU A 80 -3.70 9.65 23.25
C GLU A 80 -3.51 10.90 24.11
N THR A 81 -3.87 12.04 23.53
CA THR A 81 -4.06 13.25 24.31
C THR A 81 -5.26 12.94 25.18
N ASP A 82 -5.09 13.01 26.48
CA ASP A 82 -6.15 13.07 27.48
C ASP A 82 -6.92 14.41 27.33
N ALA A 83 -7.24 14.74 26.08
CA ALA A 83 -8.07 15.85 25.69
C ALA A 83 -9.50 15.38 25.88
N SER A 84 -10.16 15.88 26.88
CA SER A 84 -11.61 15.81 26.98
C SER A 84 -12.18 16.17 25.59
N GLN A 85 -13.17 15.39 25.16
CA GLN A 85 -13.87 15.68 23.90
C GLN A 85 -14.30 17.15 23.93
N PRO A 86 -14.03 17.95 22.88
CA PRO A 86 -14.42 19.34 22.86
C PRO A 86 -15.94 19.47 22.99
N ASP A 87 -16.38 20.53 23.64
CA ASP A 87 -17.79 20.86 23.69
C ASP A 87 -18.25 21.32 22.31
N ILE A 88 -19.27 20.66 21.78
CA ILE A 88 -19.77 20.92 20.42
C ILE A 88 -21.22 21.36 20.53
N ASP A 89 -21.50 22.58 20.11
CA ASP A 89 -22.86 23.09 19.98
C ASP A 89 -23.49 22.59 18.69
N VAL A 90 -24.55 21.76 18.78
CA VAL A 90 -25.21 21.15 17.65
C VAL A 90 -26.31 22.05 17.13
N GLN A 91 -26.03 22.85 16.13
CA GLN A 91 -26.97 23.78 15.49
C GLN A 91 -27.12 23.43 13.98
N LEU A 92 -27.75 22.30 13.70
CA LEU A 92 -27.90 21.83 12.33
C LEU A 92 -28.64 22.85 11.46
N LEU A 93 -28.15 23.00 10.22
CA LEU A 93 -28.81 23.78 9.18
C LEU A 93 -30.17 23.15 8.81
N ASP A 94 -31.10 23.95 8.35
CA ASP A 94 -32.33 23.45 7.73
C ASP A 94 -31.97 22.65 6.47
N VAL A 95 -32.69 21.55 6.18
CA VAL A 95 -32.49 20.79 4.97
C VAL A 95 -32.95 21.64 3.77
N ASN A 96 -32.01 21.95 2.89
CA ASN A 96 -32.25 22.78 1.71
C ASN A 96 -31.20 22.48 0.62
N PRO A 97 -31.45 22.80 -0.65
CA PRO A 97 -30.54 22.44 -1.75
C PRO A 97 -29.21 23.23 -1.78
N TYR A 98 -29.08 24.33 -1.02
CA TYR A 98 -27.92 25.23 -1.11
C TYR A 98 -26.88 25.03 -0.02
N SER A 99 -27.26 24.48 1.14
CA SER A 99 -26.30 24.33 2.25
C SER A 99 -26.40 22.98 2.97
N ARG A 100 -27.55 22.33 3.00
CA ARG A 100 -27.72 20.98 3.56
C ARG A 100 -28.69 20.16 2.72
N PRO A 101 -28.21 19.48 1.69
CA PRO A 101 -29.07 18.72 0.77
C PRO A 101 -29.74 17.50 1.40
N GLY A 102 -29.29 17.05 2.57
CA GLY A 102 -29.78 15.85 3.23
C GLY A 102 -29.37 14.56 2.51
N ILE A 103 -28.27 14.59 1.78
CA ILE A 103 -27.71 13.44 1.06
C ILE A 103 -26.73 12.71 1.98
N GLU A 104 -26.87 11.41 2.06
CA GLU A 104 -25.97 10.55 2.84
C GLU A 104 -24.55 10.51 2.22
N SER A 105 -23.51 10.59 3.06
CA SER A 105 -22.12 10.46 2.62
C SER A 105 -21.76 9.00 2.34
N GLU A 106 -20.76 8.78 1.49
CA GLU A 106 -20.20 7.43 1.21
C GLU A 106 -19.32 6.88 2.35
N GLY A 107 -19.25 7.58 3.47
CA GLY A 107 -18.37 7.31 4.58
C GLY A 107 -17.10 8.18 4.56
N VAL A 108 -16.62 8.55 5.74
CA VAL A 108 -15.54 9.52 5.90
C VAL A 108 -14.18 8.89 5.55
N LYS A 109 -13.53 9.40 4.51
CA LYS A 109 -12.17 9.02 4.10
C LYS A 109 -11.14 10.13 4.33
N GLY A 110 -11.59 11.35 4.69
CA GLY A 110 -10.71 12.48 4.92
C GLY A 110 -11.38 13.62 5.66
N VAL A 111 -10.56 14.56 6.12
CA VAL A 111 -11.00 15.82 6.72
C VAL A 111 -10.47 16.95 5.85
N VAL A 112 -11.31 17.94 5.58
CA VAL A 112 -10.96 19.16 4.85
C VAL A 112 -11.08 20.33 5.82
N ILE A 113 -10.03 21.13 5.92
CA ILE A 113 -10.02 22.35 6.73
C ILE A 113 -10.01 23.53 5.77
N HIS A 114 -10.98 24.41 5.94
CA HIS A 114 -11.10 25.65 5.21
C HIS A 114 -10.85 26.84 6.10
N TYR A 115 -10.42 27.93 5.48
CA TYR A 115 -10.37 29.25 6.08
C TYR A 115 -11.57 30.05 5.57
N THR A 116 -12.43 30.53 6.47
CA THR A 116 -13.66 31.24 6.12
C THR A 116 -13.44 32.53 5.32
N ALA A 117 -12.23 33.10 5.36
CA ALA A 117 -11.87 34.36 4.73
C ALA A 117 -12.79 35.55 5.09
N ASN A 118 -13.46 35.46 6.23
CA ASN A 118 -14.36 36.47 6.77
C ASN A 118 -13.86 36.96 8.15
N PRO A 119 -12.80 37.81 8.19
CA PRO A 119 -12.16 38.20 9.42
C PRO A 119 -13.14 38.89 10.41
N GLY A 120 -13.17 38.40 11.65
CA GLY A 120 -13.99 38.94 12.73
C GLY A 120 -15.39 38.35 12.79
N SER A 121 -15.77 37.41 11.92
CA SER A 121 -17.01 36.65 12.05
C SER A 121 -16.89 35.59 13.15
N THR A 122 -17.94 35.39 13.88
CA THR A 122 -18.08 34.30 14.86
C THR A 122 -18.49 33.01 14.18
N ALA A 123 -18.38 31.87 14.88
CA ALA A 123 -18.91 30.60 14.37
C ALA A 123 -20.43 30.71 14.10
N GLN A 124 -21.16 31.47 14.94
CA GLN A 124 -22.58 31.70 14.76
C GLN A 124 -22.90 32.50 13.49
N ASP A 125 -22.14 33.58 13.19
CA ASP A 125 -22.31 34.35 11.96
C ASP A 125 -22.13 33.50 10.71
N ASN A 126 -21.14 32.63 10.70
CA ASN A 126 -20.87 31.74 9.59
C ASN A 126 -21.95 30.64 9.46
N ARG A 127 -22.41 30.08 10.57
CA ARG A 127 -23.54 29.14 10.59
C ARG A 127 -24.80 29.79 10.02
N ASP A 128 -25.10 31.01 10.44
CA ASP A 128 -26.30 31.73 9.99
C ASP A 128 -26.20 32.17 8.53
N TYR A 129 -25.01 32.50 8.06
CA TYR A 129 -24.75 32.67 6.64
C TYR A 129 -25.08 31.40 5.84
N PHE A 130 -24.59 30.23 6.23
CA PHE A 130 -24.91 28.97 5.55
C PHE A 130 -26.42 28.67 5.56
N ASN A 131 -27.08 28.89 6.72
CA ASN A 131 -28.52 28.68 6.78
C ASN A 131 -29.30 29.69 5.93
N GLY A 132 -28.79 30.92 5.79
CA GLY A 132 -29.38 31.96 4.96
C GLY A 132 -29.34 31.69 3.44
N LEU A 133 -28.44 30.81 2.99
CA LEU A 133 -28.32 30.44 1.56
C LEU A 133 -29.61 29.81 1.02
N GLN A 134 -30.43 29.17 1.86
CA GLN A 134 -31.72 28.65 1.46
C GLN A 134 -32.66 29.71 0.89
N TYR A 135 -32.53 30.97 1.36
CA TYR A 135 -33.38 32.11 0.95
C TYR A 135 -32.74 32.91 -0.18
N SER A 136 -31.41 33.03 -0.17
CA SER A 136 -30.69 33.84 -1.16
C SER A 136 -30.42 33.09 -2.46
N GLY A 137 -30.17 31.78 -2.38
CA GLY A 137 -29.82 30.94 -3.52
C GLY A 137 -28.54 31.35 -4.25
N GLN A 138 -27.66 32.13 -3.60
CA GLN A 138 -26.50 32.73 -4.26
C GLN A 138 -25.42 31.74 -4.62
N THR A 139 -25.25 30.72 -3.80
CA THR A 139 -24.20 29.69 -3.96
C THR A 139 -24.56 28.44 -3.17
N GLU A 140 -23.91 27.35 -3.48
CA GLU A 140 -23.90 26.14 -2.67
C GLU A 140 -22.65 26.18 -1.78
N ALA A 141 -22.83 26.28 -0.47
CA ALA A 141 -21.75 26.27 0.51
C ALA A 141 -22.23 25.83 1.88
N SER A 142 -21.43 25.02 2.55
CA SER A 142 -21.60 24.64 3.96
C SER A 142 -20.38 23.92 4.49
N SER A 143 -20.37 23.66 5.80
CA SER A 143 -19.38 22.83 6.47
C SER A 143 -20.05 21.93 7.49
N ASN A 144 -19.42 20.80 7.83
CA ASN A 144 -19.92 19.96 8.92
C ASN A 144 -19.71 20.66 10.26
N PHE A 145 -18.56 21.30 10.44
CA PHE A 145 -18.21 22.03 11.67
C PHE A 145 -17.66 23.41 11.35
N ILE A 146 -17.87 24.33 12.25
CA ILE A 146 -17.26 25.65 12.26
C ILE A 146 -16.58 25.82 13.60
N VAL A 147 -15.33 26.28 13.60
CA VAL A 147 -14.56 26.65 14.78
C VAL A 147 -14.39 28.16 14.77
N GLY A 148 -14.91 28.83 15.78
CA GLY A 148 -14.83 30.28 15.89
C GLY A 148 -13.56 30.77 16.55
N LEU A 149 -13.41 32.11 16.61
CA LEU A 149 -12.21 32.78 17.11
C LEU A 149 -11.95 32.53 18.60
N ASP A 150 -12.98 32.29 19.37
CA ASP A 150 -12.91 32.03 20.83
C ASP A 150 -12.80 30.52 21.12
N GLY A 151 -12.68 29.69 20.07
CA GLY A 151 -12.56 28.22 20.17
C GLY A 151 -13.90 27.50 20.30
N GLU A 152 -15.01 28.20 20.15
CA GLU A 152 -16.35 27.61 20.08
C GLU A 152 -16.49 26.75 18.83
N ILE A 153 -17.20 25.61 18.95
CA ILE A 153 -17.40 24.67 17.84
C ILE A 153 -18.89 24.49 17.60
N ILE A 154 -19.34 24.78 16.39
CA ILE A 154 -20.73 24.56 15.97
C ILE A 154 -20.77 23.43 14.94
N GLN A 155 -21.63 22.44 15.16
CA GLN A 155 -21.94 21.43 14.16
C GLN A 155 -23.13 21.88 13.30
N CYS A 156 -22.89 22.10 12.01
CA CYS A 156 -23.86 22.60 11.05
C CYS A 156 -24.50 21.48 10.19
N VAL A 157 -23.71 20.48 9.83
CA VAL A 157 -24.17 19.33 9.04
C VAL A 157 -23.72 18.04 9.73
N PRO A 158 -24.59 17.01 9.87
CA PRO A 158 -24.19 15.72 10.41
C PRO A 158 -23.00 15.12 9.64
N THR A 159 -22.11 14.40 10.32
CA THR A 159 -20.94 13.78 9.66
C THR A 159 -21.28 12.64 8.69
N TRP A 160 -22.51 12.14 8.73
CA TRP A 160 -23.04 11.15 7.78
C TRP A 160 -23.82 11.77 6.62
N GLU A 161 -23.90 13.11 6.55
CA GLU A 161 -24.47 13.86 5.43
C GLU A 161 -23.36 14.63 4.72
N ILE A 162 -23.52 14.87 3.41
CA ILE A 162 -22.58 15.70 2.65
C ILE A 162 -22.75 17.17 3.01
N ALA A 163 -21.62 17.88 3.13
CA ALA A 163 -21.55 19.33 3.16
C ALA A 163 -20.95 19.85 1.84
N TYR A 164 -21.32 21.05 1.41
CA TYR A 164 -20.77 21.66 0.19
C TYR A 164 -19.49 22.44 0.48
N ALA A 165 -18.36 21.74 0.66
CA ALA A 165 -17.10 22.32 1.07
C ALA A 165 -15.92 21.97 0.15
N SER A 166 -15.92 20.81 -0.50
CA SER A 166 -14.76 20.25 -1.19
C SER A 166 -15.06 19.69 -2.57
N ASN A 167 -16.12 20.19 -3.22
CA ASN A 167 -16.53 19.80 -4.57
C ASN A 167 -16.65 18.28 -4.73
N GLU A 168 -15.78 17.68 -5.54
CA GLU A 168 -15.78 16.24 -5.83
C GLU A 168 -15.57 15.36 -4.58
N ARG A 169 -15.05 15.94 -3.48
CA ARG A 169 -14.79 15.22 -2.24
C ARG A 169 -15.89 15.41 -1.19
N ASN A 170 -16.99 16.10 -1.52
CA ASN A 170 -18.13 16.27 -0.59
C ASN A 170 -18.71 14.93 -0.14
N ALA A 171 -18.67 13.91 -0.99
CA ALA A 171 -19.26 12.61 -0.72
C ALA A 171 -18.49 11.79 0.34
N ASP A 172 -17.21 12.06 0.55
CA ASP A 172 -16.34 11.22 1.39
C ASP A 172 -15.43 11.98 2.37
N THR A 173 -15.72 13.25 2.63
CA THR A 173 -14.97 14.06 3.59
C THR A 173 -15.90 14.75 4.62
N VAL A 174 -15.32 14.98 5.80
CA VAL A 174 -15.86 15.91 6.80
C VAL A 174 -15.12 17.23 6.67
N SER A 175 -15.85 18.33 6.66
CA SER A 175 -15.29 19.69 6.52
C SER A 175 -15.36 20.47 7.81
N ILE A 176 -14.34 21.30 8.04
CA ILE A 176 -14.22 22.20 9.19
C ILE A 176 -13.83 23.58 8.65
N GLU A 177 -14.63 24.58 8.95
CA GLU A 177 -14.32 25.99 8.73
C GLU A 177 -13.63 26.58 9.97
N VAL A 178 -12.56 27.37 9.76
CA VAL A 178 -11.80 28.05 10.82
C VAL A 178 -11.56 29.51 10.49
#